data_b9faa3db0de69c56b5a454bd0fef21ee
#
_entry.id   b9faa3db0de69c56b5a454bd0fef21ee
#
_cell.length_a   1.000
_cell.length_b   1.000
_cell.length_c   1.000
_cell.angle_alpha   90.00
_cell.angle_beta   90.00
_cell.angle_gamma   90.00
#
_symmetry.space_group_name_H-M   'P 1'
#
loop_
_entity.id
_entity.type
_entity.pdbx_description
1 polymer ?
#
loop_
_entity_poly.entity_id
_entity_poly.type
_entity_poly.pdbx_seq_one_letter_code
_entity_poly.pdbx_strand_id
1 'polypeptide(L)'
;MIIERLVYTALLAMSVSFLCAQDRKGIDFYEAGDYSAAKSFFLKNGTTDAVSHFYLGDIYFKEKKTDSAQYYFRKGLEVDPENIYNRIGLGKVILAQTGSADELNKIAKEKKNRKNGTVLTMIAEAYMDNGQTKEALSQVDQVIKADSKNPRPYMLKGDIIASQGDTGEAATLYENARYFDANYKPAYVKLARLYENIKTQVALDYLKQVIELDPSYVPGQFAYSQINYRKGFYPESLNAFKKYLALVEPDAKDYERYATVLYFNKMYKEAIEAIERAPDNLVMDRLKTYAFFELGEYVAALESATKFFGKYDKRDFITQDYTYYAQILNQNKKFAEAADAYIEAYKRDDHKMEYLQEAAKAYEKAGDYDHAIQYYRMILENHPEPSLAEYYLLGTAYYSAGTTTGVLSDDPNQDQLRKKEYLTEADKTFSNMIGHFPDHYLGYLMRARANFALDPQAEEGLAVPYYTKALEMMLPDVEKRKNDILESYRYLGFYHLGKNDVTQAKHFWNKVLEYDPADETALQVIKSLK
;
A
#
# COMPACT_ATOMS: atom_id res chain seq x y z
N MET A 1 53.55 -26.46 17.02
CA MET A 1 52.71 -27.62 17.49
C MET A 1 51.78 -27.31 18.67
N ILE A 2 52.24 -26.75 19.82
CA ILE A 2 51.36 -26.43 20.93
C ILE A 2 50.44 -25.23 20.63
N ILE A 3 50.98 -24.19 20.00
CA ILE A 3 50.23 -22.97 19.61
C ILE A 3 49.24 -23.29 18.49
N GLU A 4 49.61 -24.10 17.52
CA GLU A 4 48.68 -24.54 16.45
C GLU A 4 47.51 -25.39 17.01
N ARG A 5 47.74 -26.27 17.98
CA ARG A 5 46.66 -27.02 18.65
C ARG A 5 45.74 -26.11 19.47
N LEU A 6 46.28 -25.08 20.14
CA LEU A 6 45.45 -24.10 20.87
C LEU A 6 44.62 -23.22 19.92
N VAL A 7 45.15 -22.82 18.79
CA VAL A 7 44.41 -22.08 17.75
C VAL A 7 43.32 -22.97 17.10
N TYR A 8 43.64 -24.23 16.82
CA TYR A 8 42.66 -25.18 16.28
C TYR A 8 41.52 -25.51 17.29
N THR A 9 41.85 -25.68 18.57
CA THR A 9 40.83 -25.89 19.61
C THR A 9 40.00 -24.63 19.87
N ALA A 10 40.60 -23.44 19.80
CA ALA A 10 39.85 -22.18 19.92
C ALA A 10 38.94 -21.93 18.71
N LEU A 11 39.39 -22.22 17.49
CA LEU A 11 38.59 -22.15 16.26
C LEU A 11 37.46 -23.19 16.26
N LEU A 12 37.72 -24.43 16.73
CA LEU A 12 36.71 -25.46 16.88
C LEU A 12 35.67 -25.06 17.96
N ALA A 13 36.12 -24.53 19.08
CA ALA A 13 35.25 -24.06 20.15
C ALA A 13 34.40 -22.84 19.72
N MET A 14 34.97 -21.91 18.95
CA MET A 14 34.22 -20.81 18.33
C MET A 14 33.22 -21.28 17.28
N SER A 15 33.55 -22.26 16.44
CA SER A 15 32.64 -22.80 15.44
C SER A 15 31.48 -23.58 16.08
N VAL A 16 31.74 -24.35 17.14
CA VAL A 16 30.69 -25.07 17.90
C VAL A 16 29.79 -24.11 18.67
N SER A 17 30.34 -23.04 19.27
CA SER A 17 29.53 -22.03 19.95
C SER A 17 28.72 -21.17 18.96
N PHE A 18 29.21 -20.95 17.75
CA PHE A 18 28.49 -20.22 16.70
C PHE A 18 27.34 -21.06 16.11
N LEU A 19 27.55 -22.36 15.88
CA LEU A 19 26.50 -23.31 15.46
C LEU A 19 25.38 -23.42 16.52
N CYS A 20 25.73 -23.60 17.81
CA CYS A 20 24.74 -23.59 18.89
C CYS A 20 23.94 -22.28 19.00
N ALA A 21 24.55 -21.15 18.68
CA ALA A 21 23.86 -19.85 18.74
C ALA A 21 22.87 -19.64 17.57
N GLN A 22 23.16 -20.21 16.40
CA GLN A 22 22.22 -20.15 15.26
C GLN A 22 21.03 -21.07 15.45
N ASP A 23 21.23 -22.31 15.88
CA ASP A 23 20.12 -23.24 16.16
C ASP A 23 19.18 -22.70 17.24
N ARG A 24 19.72 -21.97 18.23
CA ARG A 24 18.93 -21.32 19.27
C ARG A 24 17.89 -20.34 18.70
N LYS A 25 18.20 -19.58 17.66
CA LYS A 25 17.25 -18.63 17.03
C LYS A 25 16.08 -19.36 16.38
N GLY A 26 16.31 -20.47 15.70
CA GLY A 26 15.26 -21.32 15.14
C GLY A 26 14.33 -21.86 16.24
N ILE A 27 14.91 -22.32 17.36
CA ILE A 27 14.16 -22.77 18.53
C ILE A 27 13.36 -21.63 19.15
N ASP A 28 13.96 -20.44 19.29
CA ASP A 28 13.28 -19.27 19.84
C ASP A 28 12.04 -18.88 19.01
N PHE A 29 12.12 -18.93 17.66
CA PHE A 29 10.96 -18.74 16.80
C PHE A 29 9.91 -19.84 16.96
N TYR A 30 10.33 -21.09 17.03
CA TYR A 30 9.42 -22.21 17.26
C TYR A 30 8.65 -22.04 18.57
N GLU A 31 9.35 -21.81 19.69
CA GLU A 31 8.74 -21.62 21.01
C GLU A 31 7.82 -20.37 21.07
N ALA A 32 8.15 -19.32 20.32
CA ALA A 32 7.30 -18.16 20.12
C ALA A 32 6.08 -18.42 19.20
N GLY A 33 5.98 -19.63 18.60
CA GLY A 33 4.89 -20.03 17.71
C GLY A 33 4.99 -19.48 16.30
N ASP A 34 6.17 -19.03 15.87
CA ASP A 34 6.45 -18.64 14.47
C ASP A 34 7.13 -19.78 13.72
N TYR A 35 6.32 -20.78 13.37
CA TYR A 35 6.81 -22.00 12.71
C TYR A 35 7.39 -21.73 11.30
N SER A 36 6.90 -20.69 10.60
CA SER A 36 7.41 -20.32 9.28
C SER A 36 8.84 -19.77 9.38
N ALA A 37 9.09 -18.85 10.31
CA ALA A 37 10.42 -18.32 10.56
C ALA A 37 11.37 -19.39 11.08
N ALA A 38 10.93 -20.21 12.04
CA ALA A 38 11.69 -21.34 12.57
C ALA A 38 12.13 -22.30 11.45
N LYS A 39 11.20 -22.67 10.57
CA LYS A 39 11.47 -23.54 9.42
C LYS A 39 12.52 -22.96 8.47
N SER A 40 12.40 -21.66 8.13
CA SER A 40 13.39 -20.98 7.30
C SER A 40 14.79 -21.06 7.91
N PHE A 41 14.90 -20.83 9.22
CA PHE A 41 16.16 -20.95 9.96
C PHE A 41 16.78 -22.34 9.88
N PHE A 42 16.01 -23.40 10.17
CA PHE A 42 16.52 -24.77 10.16
C PHE A 42 16.89 -25.25 8.74
N LEU A 43 16.13 -24.86 7.71
CA LEU A 43 16.43 -25.22 6.32
C LEU A 43 17.68 -24.50 5.80
N LYS A 44 17.86 -23.23 6.16
CA LYS A 44 18.99 -22.42 5.70
C LYS A 44 20.32 -22.87 6.33
N ASN A 45 20.31 -23.12 7.64
CA ASN A 45 21.52 -23.45 8.38
C ASN A 45 21.91 -24.94 8.28
N GLY A 46 21.01 -25.75 7.73
CA GLY A 46 21.14 -27.20 7.71
C GLY A 46 20.85 -27.83 9.07
N THR A 47 20.28 -29.01 9.07
CA THR A 47 20.05 -29.78 10.30
C THR A 47 21.24 -30.71 10.50
N THR A 48 22.16 -30.32 11.39
CA THR A 48 23.38 -31.11 11.67
C THR A 48 23.30 -31.88 12.99
N ASP A 49 22.43 -31.46 13.91
CA ASP A 49 22.22 -32.08 15.21
C ASP A 49 20.82 -32.68 15.34
N ALA A 50 20.66 -33.58 16.32
CA ALA A 50 19.40 -34.31 16.52
C ALA A 50 18.24 -33.38 16.95
N VAL A 51 18.50 -32.26 17.61
CA VAL A 51 17.49 -31.34 18.12
C VAL A 51 16.92 -30.50 16.96
N SER A 52 17.76 -30.00 16.07
CA SER A 52 17.33 -29.26 14.88
C SER A 52 16.48 -30.15 13.94
N HIS A 53 16.85 -31.44 13.80
CA HIS A 53 16.02 -32.41 13.10
C HIS A 53 14.64 -32.58 13.73
N PHE A 54 14.57 -32.63 15.08
CA PHE A 54 13.29 -32.69 15.79
C PHE A 54 12.40 -31.49 15.47
N TYR A 55 12.89 -30.27 15.65
CA TYR A 55 12.07 -29.07 15.42
C TYR A 55 11.58 -28.97 13.97
N LEU A 56 12.45 -29.30 13.01
CA LEU A 56 12.04 -29.31 11.60
C LEU A 56 11.02 -30.40 11.32
N GLY A 57 11.19 -31.60 11.87
CA GLY A 57 10.22 -32.69 11.78
C GLY A 57 8.88 -32.31 12.39
N ASP A 58 8.88 -31.65 13.56
CA ASP A 58 7.66 -31.21 14.24
C ASP A 58 6.92 -30.13 13.47
N ILE A 59 7.64 -29.17 12.86
CA ILE A 59 7.05 -28.17 11.98
C ILE A 59 6.36 -28.85 10.77
N TYR A 60 7.01 -29.83 10.13
CA TYR A 60 6.39 -30.58 9.05
C TYR A 60 5.15 -31.35 9.50
N PHE A 61 5.14 -31.89 10.71
CA PHE A 61 3.97 -32.54 11.29
C PHE A 61 2.80 -31.57 11.45
N LYS A 62 3.05 -30.36 12.01
CA LYS A 62 2.05 -29.28 12.14
C LYS A 62 1.52 -28.81 10.76
N GLU A 63 2.34 -28.89 9.71
CA GLU A 63 1.94 -28.63 8.31
C GLU A 63 1.16 -29.82 7.68
N LYS A 64 0.86 -30.88 8.41
CA LYS A 64 0.22 -32.12 7.91
C LYS A 64 1.04 -32.90 6.87
N LYS A 65 2.35 -32.70 6.84
CA LYS A 65 3.33 -33.40 5.98
C LYS A 65 3.97 -34.56 6.76
N THR A 66 3.19 -35.57 7.10
CA THR A 66 3.56 -36.64 8.01
C THR A 66 4.79 -37.44 7.56
N ASP A 67 4.94 -37.69 6.25
CA ASP A 67 6.10 -38.41 5.71
C ASP A 67 7.40 -37.62 5.89
N SER A 68 7.37 -36.29 5.62
CA SER A 68 8.50 -35.42 5.86
C SER A 68 8.85 -35.35 7.36
N ALA A 69 7.84 -35.26 8.23
CA ALA A 69 8.03 -35.29 9.66
C ALA A 69 8.74 -36.57 10.10
N GLN A 70 8.26 -37.72 9.65
CA GLN A 70 8.86 -39.02 9.95
C GLN A 70 10.31 -39.12 9.46
N TYR A 71 10.59 -38.61 8.26
CA TYR A 71 11.94 -38.55 7.71
C TYR A 71 12.90 -37.78 8.64
N TYR A 72 12.53 -36.57 9.05
CA TYR A 72 13.40 -35.75 9.88
C TYR A 72 13.57 -36.34 11.29
N PHE A 73 12.54 -36.89 11.91
CA PHE A 73 12.67 -37.58 13.21
C PHE A 73 13.61 -38.80 13.13
N ARG A 74 13.55 -39.57 12.06
CA ARG A 74 14.49 -40.68 11.83
C ARG A 74 15.91 -40.18 11.64
N LYS A 75 16.10 -39.10 10.85
CA LYS A 75 17.41 -38.48 10.69
C LYS A 75 18.00 -38.00 12.02
N GLY A 76 17.18 -37.43 12.89
CA GLY A 76 17.61 -37.07 14.23
C GLY A 76 18.07 -38.26 15.08
N LEU A 77 17.43 -39.44 14.94
CA LEU A 77 17.88 -40.69 15.60
C LEU A 77 19.08 -41.35 14.94
N GLU A 78 19.34 -41.09 13.64
CA GLU A 78 20.62 -41.48 13.01
C GLU A 78 21.80 -40.71 13.63
N VAL A 79 21.59 -39.42 13.99
CA VAL A 79 22.60 -38.56 14.65
C VAL A 79 22.75 -38.93 16.14
N ASP A 80 21.65 -39.10 16.85
CA ASP A 80 21.61 -39.48 18.26
C ASP A 80 20.48 -40.50 18.51
N PRO A 81 20.79 -41.80 18.57
CA PRO A 81 19.80 -42.87 18.75
C PRO A 81 18.98 -42.79 20.03
N GLU A 82 19.51 -42.14 21.08
CA GLU A 82 18.85 -41.97 22.37
C GLU A 82 18.07 -40.65 22.49
N ASN A 83 18.07 -39.81 21.42
CA ASN A 83 17.43 -38.52 21.46
C ASN A 83 15.93 -38.60 21.77
N ILE A 84 15.58 -38.13 22.95
CA ILE A 84 14.22 -38.24 23.48
C ILE A 84 13.21 -37.45 22.65
N TYR A 85 13.61 -36.30 22.07
CA TYR A 85 12.73 -35.45 21.27
C TYR A 85 12.30 -36.17 20.00
N ASN A 86 13.25 -36.75 19.25
CA ASN A 86 12.96 -37.49 18.01
C ASN A 86 12.18 -38.79 18.28
N ARG A 87 12.42 -39.45 19.44
CA ARG A 87 11.62 -40.61 19.87
C ARG A 87 10.15 -40.23 20.11
N ILE A 88 9.89 -39.08 20.75
CA ILE A 88 8.54 -38.54 20.95
C ILE A 88 7.93 -38.15 19.60
N GLY A 89 8.70 -37.51 18.71
CA GLY A 89 8.27 -37.17 17.36
C GLY A 89 7.82 -38.38 16.54
N LEU A 90 8.56 -39.51 16.59
CA LEU A 90 8.11 -40.76 15.96
C LEU A 90 6.86 -41.33 16.63
N GLY A 91 6.77 -41.26 17.97
CA GLY A 91 5.57 -41.68 18.73
C GLY A 91 4.34 -40.84 18.31
N LYS A 92 4.51 -39.52 18.08
CA LYS A 92 3.49 -38.61 17.55
C LYS A 92 3.02 -39.05 16.15
N VAL A 93 3.93 -39.42 15.25
CA VAL A 93 3.61 -39.94 13.90
C VAL A 93 2.86 -41.26 13.98
N ILE A 94 3.29 -42.19 14.85
CA ILE A 94 2.61 -43.49 15.05
C ILE A 94 1.18 -43.23 15.55
N LEU A 95 0.99 -42.33 16.51
CA LEU A 95 -0.34 -41.97 17.00
C LEU A 95 -1.23 -41.44 15.86
N ALA A 96 -0.71 -40.59 14.98
CA ALA A 96 -1.45 -40.09 13.82
C ALA A 96 -1.86 -41.20 12.81
N GLN A 97 -0.98 -42.16 12.62
CA GLN A 97 -1.18 -43.22 11.60
C GLN A 97 -2.03 -44.40 12.10
N THR A 98 -1.93 -44.73 13.37
CA THR A 98 -2.52 -45.95 13.93
C THR A 98 -3.59 -45.71 14.99
N GLY A 99 -3.66 -44.49 15.54
CA GLY A 99 -4.49 -44.19 16.72
C GLY A 99 -3.92 -44.72 18.04
N SER A 100 -2.79 -45.46 18.02
CA SER A 100 -2.19 -46.00 19.24
C SER A 100 -1.18 -45.04 19.86
N ALA A 101 -1.34 -44.79 21.17
CA ALA A 101 -0.43 -44.01 22.00
C ALA A 101 0.61 -44.87 22.77
N ASP A 102 0.71 -46.16 22.45
CA ASP A 102 1.53 -47.09 23.20
C ASP A 102 3.00 -46.70 23.29
N GLU A 103 3.58 -46.19 22.20
CA GLU A 103 4.98 -45.74 22.18
C GLU A 103 5.18 -44.50 23.08
N LEU A 104 4.28 -43.51 23.01
CA LEU A 104 4.32 -42.33 23.88
C LEU A 104 4.16 -42.70 25.34
N ASN A 105 3.25 -43.61 25.65
CA ASN A 105 3.02 -44.12 26.99
C ASN A 105 4.23 -44.90 27.53
N LYS A 106 4.91 -45.67 26.70
CA LYS A 106 6.14 -46.37 27.04
C LYS A 106 7.25 -45.39 27.38
N ILE A 107 7.44 -44.35 26.55
CA ILE A 107 8.41 -43.27 26.82
C ILE A 107 8.10 -42.57 28.16
N ALA A 108 6.84 -42.24 28.42
CA ALA A 108 6.42 -41.58 29.67
C ALA A 108 6.72 -42.40 30.93
N LYS A 109 6.59 -43.74 30.85
CA LYS A 109 6.81 -44.67 31.96
C LYS A 109 8.28 -44.98 32.23
N GLU A 110 9.20 -44.66 31.34
CA GLU A 110 10.64 -44.84 31.56
C GLU A 110 11.07 -44.12 32.85
N LYS A 111 11.89 -44.79 33.69
CA LYS A 111 12.34 -44.25 35.00
C LYS A 111 12.91 -42.83 34.90
N LYS A 112 13.64 -42.52 33.84
CA LYS A 112 14.24 -41.18 33.57
C LYS A 112 13.21 -40.12 33.17
N ASN A 113 12.04 -40.52 32.63
CA ASN A 113 11.06 -39.62 32.01
C ASN A 113 9.83 -39.35 32.89
N ARG A 114 9.42 -40.30 33.76
CA ARG A 114 8.16 -40.26 34.53
C ARG A 114 7.98 -39.04 35.46
N LYS A 115 9.04 -38.32 35.76
CA LYS A 115 9.04 -37.06 36.54
C LYS A 115 9.66 -35.90 35.78
N ASN A 116 9.98 -36.07 34.49
CA ASN A 116 10.56 -35.03 33.69
C ASN A 116 9.43 -34.20 33.06
N GLY A 117 9.17 -33.02 33.62
CA GLY A 117 8.10 -32.12 33.17
C GLY A 117 8.22 -31.71 31.70
N THR A 118 9.44 -31.54 31.19
CA THR A 118 9.67 -31.22 29.77
C THR A 118 9.22 -32.35 28.85
N VAL A 119 9.65 -33.59 29.13
CA VAL A 119 9.27 -34.78 28.35
C VAL A 119 7.76 -35.01 28.39
N LEU A 120 7.15 -34.90 29.59
CA LEU A 120 5.71 -35.10 29.75
C LEU A 120 4.89 -33.99 29.03
N THR A 121 5.38 -32.76 29.03
CA THR A 121 4.75 -31.65 28.27
C THR A 121 4.83 -31.89 26.77
N MET A 122 5.96 -32.40 26.27
CA MET A 122 6.10 -32.73 24.82
C MET A 122 5.18 -33.89 24.41
N ILE A 123 4.97 -34.87 25.30
CA ILE A 123 4.00 -35.95 25.07
C ILE A 123 2.57 -35.38 25.04
N ALA A 124 2.25 -34.44 25.92
CA ALA A 124 0.97 -33.74 25.89
C ALA A 124 0.79 -32.94 24.58
N GLU A 125 1.85 -32.29 24.07
CA GLU A 125 1.85 -31.61 22.76
C GLU A 125 1.62 -32.62 21.64
N ALA A 126 2.19 -33.83 21.71
CA ALA A 126 1.92 -34.88 20.71
C ALA A 126 0.44 -35.28 20.67
N TYR A 127 -0.24 -35.36 21.83
CA TYR A 127 -1.70 -35.58 21.90
C TYR A 127 -2.47 -34.40 21.29
N MET A 128 -2.10 -33.16 21.61
CA MET A 128 -2.74 -31.95 21.06
C MET A 128 -2.66 -31.92 19.55
N ASP A 129 -1.47 -32.12 18.99
CA ASP A 129 -1.24 -32.08 17.54
C ASP A 129 -1.97 -33.20 16.78
N ASN A 130 -2.35 -34.27 17.46
CA ASN A 130 -3.22 -35.35 16.96
C ASN A 130 -4.72 -35.14 17.24
N GLY A 131 -5.11 -33.97 17.76
CA GLY A 131 -6.51 -33.64 18.05
C GLY A 131 -7.07 -34.31 19.31
N GLN A 132 -6.23 -35.02 20.11
CA GLN A 132 -6.60 -35.66 21.38
C GLN A 132 -6.52 -34.63 22.52
N THR A 133 -7.38 -33.61 22.43
CA THR A 133 -7.33 -32.44 23.34
C THR A 133 -7.59 -32.79 24.77
N LYS A 134 -8.46 -33.77 25.09
CA LYS A 134 -8.76 -34.17 26.44
C LYS A 134 -7.56 -34.85 27.10
N GLU A 135 -6.88 -35.72 26.39
CA GLU A 135 -5.68 -36.41 26.80
C GLU A 135 -4.53 -35.40 27.03
N ALA A 136 -4.38 -34.45 26.09
CA ALA A 136 -3.39 -33.38 26.21
C ALA A 136 -3.61 -32.55 27.47
N LEU A 137 -4.83 -32.06 27.73
CA LEU A 137 -5.17 -31.27 28.92
C LEU A 137 -4.96 -32.08 30.19
N SER A 138 -5.41 -33.35 30.23
CA SER A 138 -5.19 -34.23 31.41
C SER A 138 -3.71 -34.39 31.71
N GLN A 139 -2.88 -34.58 30.71
CA GLN A 139 -1.43 -34.73 30.88
C GLN A 139 -0.77 -33.42 31.34
N VAL A 140 -1.13 -32.30 30.76
CA VAL A 140 -0.61 -30.97 31.14
C VAL A 140 -0.98 -30.63 32.59
N ASP A 141 -2.22 -30.89 33.00
CA ASP A 141 -2.67 -30.64 34.38
C ASP A 141 -1.90 -31.50 35.40
N GLN A 142 -1.56 -32.74 35.05
CA GLN A 142 -0.69 -33.58 35.91
C GLN A 142 0.72 -32.99 36.02
N VAL A 143 1.28 -32.46 34.93
CA VAL A 143 2.61 -31.83 34.98
C VAL A 143 2.58 -30.57 35.83
N ILE A 144 1.57 -29.69 35.65
CA ILE A 144 1.38 -28.47 36.46
C ILE A 144 1.24 -28.83 37.95
N LYS A 145 0.48 -29.87 38.27
CA LYS A 145 0.31 -30.34 39.65
C LYS A 145 1.61 -30.87 40.26
N ALA A 146 2.45 -31.52 39.46
CA ALA A 146 3.75 -32.07 39.93
C ALA A 146 4.83 -30.98 40.05
N ASP A 147 4.82 -29.98 39.18
CA ASP A 147 5.75 -28.83 39.13
C ASP A 147 5.03 -27.56 38.69
N SER A 148 4.40 -26.90 39.68
CA SER A 148 3.61 -25.70 39.45
C SER A 148 4.43 -24.47 39.05
N LYS A 149 5.76 -24.52 39.11
CA LYS A 149 6.64 -23.41 38.75
C LYS A 149 7.22 -23.54 37.34
N ASN A 150 7.00 -24.66 36.68
CA ASN A 150 7.45 -24.85 35.30
C ASN A 150 6.58 -24.03 34.33
N PRO A 151 7.12 -23.05 33.57
CA PRO A 151 6.33 -22.21 32.67
C PRO A 151 5.79 -22.97 31.44
N ARG A 152 6.48 -24.02 31.00
CA ARG A 152 6.22 -24.69 29.72
C ARG A 152 4.83 -25.35 29.63
N PRO A 153 4.34 -26.10 30.64
CA PRO A 153 3.00 -26.67 30.60
C PRO A 153 1.89 -25.61 30.61
N TYR A 154 2.08 -24.45 31.25
CA TYR A 154 1.13 -23.34 31.18
C TYR A 154 1.04 -22.78 29.75
N MET A 155 2.18 -22.66 29.04
CA MET A 155 2.19 -22.23 27.63
C MET A 155 1.40 -23.22 26.77
N LEU A 156 1.66 -24.52 26.90
CA LEU A 156 0.94 -25.54 26.13
C LEU A 156 -0.56 -25.54 26.43
N LYS A 157 -0.93 -25.43 27.71
CA LYS A 157 -2.34 -25.31 28.10
C LYS A 157 -2.97 -24.06 27.50
N GLY A 158 -2.27 -22.93 27.54
CA GLY A 158 -2.68 -21.69 26.88
C GLY A 158 -2.90 -21.84 25.40
N ASP A 159 -2.00 -22.54 24.69
CA ASP A 159 -2.13 -22.84 23.26
C ASP A 159 -3.37 -23.69 22.95
N ILE A 160 -3.64 -24.71 23.79
CA ILE A 160 -4.83 -25.56 23.66
C ILE A 160 -6.11 -24.73 23.84
N ILE A 161 -6.18 -23.92 24.89
CA ILE A 161 -7.34 -23.07 25.20
C ILE A 161 -7.55 -21.98 24.14
N ALA A 162 -6.46 -21.35 23.67
CA ALA A 162 -6.52 -20.40 22.57
C ALA A 162 -7.09 -21.02 21.29
N SER A 163 -6.73 -22.27 20.99
CA SER A 163 -7.24 -23.00 19.82
C SER A 163 -8.74 -23.31 19.92
N GLN A 164 -9.31 -23.31 21.13
CA GLN A 164 -10.74 -23.45 21.41
C GLN A 164 -11.50 -22.12 21.38
N GLY A 165 -10.78 -21.00 21.19
CA GLY A 165 -11.35 -19.65 21.09
C GLY A 165 -11.44 -18.90 22.43
N ASP A 166 -11.07 -19.49 23.56
CA ASP A 166 -11.03 -18.79 24.86
C ASP A 166 -9.71 -18.02 25.01
N THR A 167 -9.73 -16.80 24.46
CA THR A 167 -8.58 -15.89 24.52
C THR A 167 -8.32 -15.36 25.94
N GLY A 168 -9.35 -15.27 26.78
CA GLY A 168 -9.23 -14.78 28.16
C GLY A 168 -8.50 -15.76 29.07
N GLU A 169 -8.92 -17.04 29.08
CA GLU A 169 -8.23 -18.08 29.83
C GLU A 169 -6.82 -18.34 29.29
N ALA A 170 -6.66 -18.32 27.95
CA ALA A 170 -5.34 -18.45 27.32
C ALA A 170 -4.37 -17.34 27.77
N ALA A 171 -4.83 -16.07 27.84
CA ALA A 171 -4.03 -14.97 28.36
C ALA A 171 -3.59 -15.23 29.83
N THR A 172 -4.52 -15.68 30.68
CA THR A 172 -4.22 -16.00 32.08
C THR A 172 -3.15 -17.07 32.17
N LEU A 173 -3.18 -18.09 31.33
CA LEU A 173 -2.21 -19.17 31.29
C LEU A 173 -0.81 -18.68 30.83
N TYR A 174 -0.75 -17.84 29.82
CA TYR A 174 0.51 -17.22 29.38
C TYR A 174 1.08 -16.26 30.45
N GLU A 175 0.21 -15.54 31.18
CA GLU A 175 0.62 -14.74 32.35
C GLU A 175 1.17 -15.61 33.48
N ASN A 176 0.58 -16.78 33.76
CA ASN A 176 1.11 -17.71 34.71
C ASN A 176 2.50 -18.23 34.32
N ALA A 177 2.71 -18.53 33.02
CA ALA A 177 4.04 -18.90 32.53
C ALA A 177 5.08 -17.80 32.80
N ARG A 178 4.73 -16.54 32.51
CA ARG A 178 5.57 -15.37 32.80
C ARG A 178 5.74 -15.10 34.30
N TYR A 179 4.72 -15.32 35.12
CA TYR A 179 4.76 -15.13 36.56
C TYR A 179 5.74 -16.10 37.21
N PHE A 180 5.74 -17.38 36.81
CA PHE A 180 6.63 -18.39 37.38
C PHE A 180 8.07 -18.28 36.85
N ASP A 181 8.24 -17.78 35.62
CA ASP A 181 9.55 -17.45 35.05
C ASP A 181 9.48 -16.15 34.25
N ALA A 182 9.88 -15.05 34.89
CA ALA A 182 9.91 -13.73 34.26
C ALA A 182 10.85 -13.65 33.04
N ASN A 183 11.79 -14.57 32.90
CA ASN A 183 12.70 -14.66 31.76
C ASN A 183 12.18 -15.61 30.65
N TYR A 184 10.98 -16.19 30.82
CA TYR A 184 10.39 -17.06 29.82
C TYR A 184 9.84 -16.24 28.62
N LYS A 185 10.73 -15.84 27.75
CA LYS A 185 10.49 -14.91 26.63
C LYS A 185 9.34 -15.29 25.69
N PRO A 186 9.08 -16.58 25.35
CA PRO A 186 7.97 -16.95 24.48
C PRO A 186 6.60 -16.47 24.99
N ALA A 187 6.38 -16.40 26.31
CA ALA A 187 5.13 -15.97 26.91
C ALA A 187 4.77 -14.52 26.52
N TYR A 188 5.76 -13.64 26.50
CA TYR A 188 5.55 -12.24 26.11
C TYR A 188 5.10 -12.10 24.64
N VAL A 189 5.72 -12.86 23.73
CA VAL A 189 5.35 -12.84 22.31
C VAL A 189 3.95 -13.41 22.09
N LYS A 190 3.59 -14.49 22.79
CA LYS A 190 2.25 -15.08 22.73
C LYS A 190 1.17 -14.13 23.25
N LEU A 191 1.42 -13.48 24.39
CA LEU A 191 0.54 -12.43 24.94
C LEU A 191 0.38 -11.27 23.97
N ALA A 192 1.48 -10.81 23.37
CA ALA A 192 1.43 -9.74 22.40
C ALA A 192 0.57 -10.09 21.18
N ARG A 193 0.73 -11.28 20.63
CA ARG A 193 -0.10 -11.75 19.50
C ARG A 193 -1.59 -11.85 19.87
N LEU A 194 -1.88 -12.31 21.07
CA LEU A 194 -3.25 -12.44 21.54
C LEU A 194 -3.92 -11.07 21.71
N TYR A 195 -3.19 -10.07 22.21
CA TYR A 195 -3.71 -8.72 22.44
C TYR A 195 -3.61 -7.79 21.21
N GLU A 196 -2.93 -8.16 20.13
CA GLU A 196 -2.67 -7.30 18.98
C GLU A 196 -3.92 -6.58 18.44
N ASN A 197 -5.03 -7.31 18.31
CA ASN A 197 -6.26 -6.76 17.76
C ASN A 197 -7.28 -6.30 18.81
N ILE A 198 -7.03 -6.61 20.09
CA ILE A 198 -7.94 -6.29 21.20
C ILE A 198 -7.44 -5.04 21.94
N LYS A 199 -6.15 -5.02 22.28
CA LYS A 199 -5.49 -3.97 23.06
C LYS A 199 -4.05 -3.78 22.53
N THR A 200 -3.92 -3.14 21.37
CA THR A 200 -2.63 -2.97 20.65
C THR A 200 -1.52 -2.44 21.55
N GLN A 201 -1.81 -1.43 22.40
CA GLN A 201 -0.78 -0.87 23.29
C GLN A 201 -0.26 -1.91 24.27
N VAL A 202 -1.12 -2.72 24.85
CA VAL A 202 -0.72 -3.81 25.76
C VAL A 202 0.16 -4.84 25.04
N ALA A 203 -0.18 -5.17 23.78
CA ALA A 203 0.64 -6.05 22.96
C ALA A 203 2.05 -5.49 22.74
N LEU A 204 2.16 -4.20 22.41
CA LEU A 204 3.44 -3.52 22.22
C LEU A 204 4.24 -3.42 23.52
N ASP A 205 3.57 -3.25 24.66
CA ASP A 205 4.23 -3.18 25.98
C ASP A 205 4.84 -4.53 26.38
N TYR A 206 4.17 -5.67 26.10
CA TYR A 206 4.79 -6.98 26.30
C TYR A 206 6.03 -7.18 25.43
N LEU A 207 5.99 -6.72 24.18
CA LEU A 207 7.14 -6.84 23.29
C LEU A 207 8.29 -5.92 23.70
N LYS A 208 8.01 -4.71 24.18
CA LYS A 208 9.04 -3.84 24.77
C LYS A 208 9.69 -4.51 25.97
N GLN A 209 8.91 -5.08 26.89
CA GLN A 209 9.45 -5.77 28.06
C GLN A 209 10.38 -6.92 27.68
N VAL A 210 10.00 -7.77 26.72
CA VAL A 210 10.88 -8.89 26.31
C VAL A 210 12.13 -8.42 25.58
N ILE A 211 12.05 -7.31 24.83
CA ILE A 211 13.20 -6.68 24.17
C ILE A 211 14.15 -6.03 25.20
N GLU A 212 13.62 -5.48 26.28
CA GLU A 212 14.41 -4.95 27.39
C GLU A 212 15.09 -6.07 28.18
N LEU A 213 14.41 -7.21 28.39
CA LEU A 213 15.01 -8.39 29.02
C LEU A 213 16.14 -8.99 28.18
N ASP A 214 15.95 -9.05 26.87
CA ASP A 214 16.94 -9.58 25.93
C ASP A 214 16.83 -8.86 24.58
N PRO A 215 17.65 -7.83 24.34
CA PRO A 215 17.68 -7.11 23.07
C PRO A 215 18.05 -7.99 21.87
N SER A 216 18.67 -9.14 22.10
CA SER A 216 19.04 -10.11 21.06
C SER A 216 17.96 -11.16 20.79
N TYR A 217 16.84 -11.13 21.50
CA TYR A 217 15.74 -12.06 21.29
C TYR A 217 15.02 -11.77 19.96
N VAL A 218 15.38 -12.54 18.97
CA VAL A 218 14.97 -12.33 17.57
C VAL A 218 13.45 -12.29 17.40
N PRO A 219 12.64 -13.23 17.99
CA PRO A 219 11.18 -13.19 17.84
C PRO A 219 10.54 -11.92 18.43
N GLY A 220 11.12 -11.35 19.48
CA GLY A 220 10.65 -10.09 20.09
C GLY A 220 10.80 -8.91 19.13
N GLN A 221 11.99 -8.72 18.55
CA GLN A 221 12.25 -7.66 17.56
C GLN A 221 11.37 -7.83 16.32
N PHE A 222 11.27 -9.06 15.81
CA PHE A 222 10.44 -9.38 14.65
C PHE A 222 8.96 -9.10 14.91
N ALA A 223 8.38 -9.62 15.99
CA ALA A 223 6.98 -9.41 16.33
C ALA A 223 6.66 -7.93 16.59
N TYR A 224 7.57 -7.18 17.26
CA TYR A 224 7.41 -5.75 17.51
C TYR A 224 7.36 -4.97 16.17
N SER A 225 8.26 -5.29 15.24
CA SER A 225 8.22 -4.69 13.90
C SER A 225 6.91 -5.01 13.17
N GLN A 226 6.50 -6.28 13.16
CA GLN A 226 5.31 -6.71 12.42
C GLN A 226 4.01 -6.08 12.96
N ILE A 227 3.84 -6.01 14.28
CA ILE A 227 2.66 -5.38 14.88
C ILE A 227 2.64 -3.88 14.58
N ASN A 228 3.77 -3.18 14.76
CA ASN A 228 3.86 -1.75 14.42
C ASN A 228 3.53 -1.49 12.95
N TYR A 229 4.04 -2.33 12.02
CA TYR A 229 3.71 -2.23 10.58
C TYR A 229 2.21 -2.35 10.32
N ARG A 230 1.56 -3.41 10.85
CA ARG A 230 0.11 -3.62 10.65
C ARG A 230 -0.76 -2.54 11.26
N LYS A 231 -0.26 -1.83 12.27
CA LYS A 231 -0.96 -0.72 12.95
C LYS A 231 -0.60 0.67 12.38
N GLY A 232 0.24 0.74 11.34
CA GLY A 232 0.63 1.99 10.69
C GLY A 232 1.72 2.78 11.42
N PHE A 233 2.35 2.21 12.46
CA PHE A 233 3.48 2.81 13.16
C PHE A 233 4.79 2.48 12.41
N TYR A 234 4.90 3.02 11.20
CA TYR A 234 5.98 2.65 10.28
C TYR A 234 7.39 2.99 10.76
N PRO A 235 7.66 4.15 11.43
CA PRO A 235 8.98 4.45 11.95
C PRO A 235 9.45 3.45 13.02
N GLU A 236 8.57 3.07 13.95
CA GLU A 236 8.84 2.09 15.00
C GLU A 236 9.08 0.71 14.40
N SER A 237 8.25 0.34 13.40
CA SER A 237 8.42 -0.90 12.64
C SER A 237 9.80 -0.96 11.98
N LEU A 238 10.22 0.12 11.30
CA LEU A 238 11.51 0.20 10.62
C LEU A 238 12.68 0.04 11.60
N ASN A 239 12.64 0.75 12.73
CA ASN A 239 13.69 0.67 13.74
C ASN A 239 13.83 -0.76 14.28
N ALA A 240 12.72 -1.41 14.61
CA ALA A 240 12.73 -2.79 15.10
C ALA A 240 13.19 -3.77 14.01
N PHE A 241 12.77 -3.56 12.75
CA PHE A 241 13.16 -4.44 11.66
C PHE A 241 14.66 -4.34 11.35
N LYS A 242 15.26 -3.16 11.43
CA LYS A 242 16.72 -2.98 11.32
C LYS A 242 17.46 -3.74 12.42
N LYS A 243 16.96 -3.71 13.67
CA LYS A 243 17.54 -4.50 14.77
C LYS A 243 17.40 -6.00 14.52
N TYR A 244 16.24 -6.44 14.03
CA TYR A 244 16.03 -7.82 13.63
C TYR A 244 17.03 -8.26 12.57
N LEU A 245 17.21 -7.49 11.48
CA LEU A 245 18.15 -7.79 10.40
C LEU A 245 19.61 -7.85 10.87
N ALA A 246 19.97 -7.08 11.90
CA ALA A 246 21.31 -7.14 12.50
C ALA A 246 21.55 -8.41 13.34
N LEU A 247 20.48 -9.10 13.76
CA LEU A 247 20.54 -10.31 14.56
C LEU A 247 20.52 -11.59 13.71
N VAL A 248 20.07 -11.50 12.46
CA VAL A 248 19.91 -12.65 11.58
C VAL A 248 20.76 -12.51 10.32
N GLU A 249 20.90 -13.58 9.58
CA GLU A 249 21.36 -13.55 8.21
C GLU A 249 20.14 -13.47 7.28
N PRO A 250 19.82 -12.28 6.70
CA PRO A 250 18.57 -12.07 6.01
C PRO A 250 18.39 -12.97 4.78
N ASP A 251 17.21 -13.52 4.61
CA ASP A 251 16.81 -14.22 3.39
C ASP A 251 15.97 -13.31 2.46
N ALA A 252 15.57 -13.85 1.31
CA ALA A 252 14.79 -13.10 0.33
C ALA A 252 13.44 -12.63 0.88
N LYS A 253 12.80 -13.40 1.79
CA LYS A 253 11.54 -12.99 2.44
C LYS A 253 11.75 -11.87 3.45
N ASP A 254 12.91 -11.81 4.10
CA ASP A 254 13.25 -10.70 4.98
C ASP A 254 13.41 -9.41 4.17
N TYR A 255 14.01 -9.49 2.98
CA TYR A 255 14.10 -8.33 2.08
C TYR A 255 12.75 -7.90 1.54
N GLU A 256 11.82 -8.81 1.25
CA GLU A 256 10.44 -8.50 0.88
C GLU A 256 9.72 -7.69 1.97
N ARG A 257 9.83 -8.12 3.22
CA ARG A 257 9.25 -7.41 4.37
C ARG A 257 9.95 -6.07 4.59
N TYR A 258 11.27 -6.05 4.48
CA TYR A 258 12.06 -4.83 4.67
C TYR A 258 11.74 -3.78 3.59
N ALA A 259 11.66 -4.18 2.34
CA ALA A 259 11.26 -3.32 1.23
C ALA A 259 9.89 -2.68 1.47
N THR A 260 8.93 -3.49 1.94
CA THR A 260 7.59 -3.02 2.28
C THR A 260 7.63 -1.99 3.41
N VAL A 261 8.37 -2.26 4.48
CA VAL A 261 8.51 -1.31 5.62
C VAL A 261 9.21 -0.03 5.17
N LEU A 262 10.25 -0.11 4.34
CA LEU A 262 10.94 1.05 3.78
C LEU A 262 10.02 1.91 2.91
N TYR A 263 9.23 1.28 2.04
CA TYR A 263 8.27 1.98 1.18
C TYR A 263 7.27 2.81 2.01
N PHE A 264 6.65 2.23 3.02
CA PHE A 264 5.71 2.95 3.88
C PHE A 264 6.37 4.03 4.77
N ASN A 265 7.70 3.95 4.97
CA ASN A 265 8.49 5.03 5.56
C ASN A 265 8.95 6.07 4.53
N LYS A 266 8.50 6.01 3.28
CA LYS A 266 8.88 6.88 2.16
C LYS A 266 10.37 6.85 1.83
N MET A 267 11.06 5.79 2.21
CA MET A 267 12.45 5.53 1.88
C MET A 267 12.51 4.74 0.56
N TYR A 268 12.05 5.39 -0.51
CA TYR A 268 11.77 4.72 -1.78
C TYR A 268 13.02 4.17 -2.46
N LYS A 269 14.14 4.87 -2.37
CA LYS A 269 15.41 4.42 -2.94
C LYS A 269 15.90 3.13 -2.28
N GLU A 270 15.94 3.12 -0.96
CA GLU A 270 16.33 1.95 -0.17
C GLU A 270 15.32 0.80 -0.34
N ALA A 271 14.03 1.14 -0.53
CA ALA A 271 13.01 0.14 -0.83
C ALA A 271 13.30 -0.59 -2.16
N ILE A 272 13.68 0.14 -3.22
CA ILE A 272 14.07 -0.44 -4.51
C ILE A 272 15.31 -1.34 -4.34
N GLU A 273 16.33 -0.89 -3.61
CA GLU A 273 17.53 -1.69 -3.33
C GLU A 273 17.20 -3.01 -2.57
N ALA A 274 16.22 -2.95 -1.65
CA ALA A 274 15.74 -4.14 -0.94
C ALA A 274 14.92 -5.06 -1.85
N ILE A 275 14.11 -4.51 -2.76
CA ILE A 275 13.32 -5.27 -3.74
C ILE A 275 14.22 -6.10 -4.65
N GLU A 276 15.41 -5.61 -5.04
CA GLU A 276 16.36 -6.36 -5.88
C GLU A 276 16.87 -7.65 -5.19
N ARG A 277 16.71 -7.76 -3.87
CA ARG A 277 17.09 -8.91 -3.05
C ARG A 277 15.91 -9.75 -2.57
N ALA A 278 14.70 -9.26 -2.80
CA ALA A 278 13.43 -9.90 -2.45
C ALA A 278 13.02 -10.94 -3.50
N PRO A 279 12.04 -11.82 -3.20
CA PRO A 279 11.45 -12.71 -4.21
C PRO A 279 10.77 -11.90 -5.31
N ASP A 280 10.90 -12.35 -6.55
CA ASP A 280 10.16 -11.80 -7.68
C ASP A 280 8.67 -12.17 -7.57
N ASN A 281 7.83 -11.18 -7.23
CA ASN A 281 6.39 -11.35 -7.08
C ASN A 281 5.62 -10.05 -7.35
N LEU A 282 4.28 -10.20 -7.46
CA LEU A 282 3.34 -9.10 -7.75
C LEU A 282 3.52 -7.89 -6.80
N VAL A 283 3.72 -8.15 -5.49
CA VAL A 283 3.81 -7.07 -4.50
C VAL A 283 5.10 -6.28 -4.66
N MET A 284 6.21 -6.95 -4.92
CA MET A 284 7.50 -6.31 -5.12
C MET A 284 7.54 -5.50 -6.42
N ASP A 285 7.01 -6.04 -7.52
CA ASP A 285 6.91 -5.31 -8.79
C ASP A 285 5.99 -4.08 -8.67
N ARG A 286 4.88 -4.20 -7.94
CA ARG A 286 3.98 -3.08 -7.61
C ARG A 286 4.70 -1.99 -6.83
N LEU A 287 5.36 -2.35 -5.72
CA LEU A 287 6.07 -1.39 -4.88
C LEU A 287 7.23 -0.72 -5.61
N LYS A 288 7.95 -1.47 -6.46
CA LYS A 288 9.02 -0.92 -7.31
C LYS A 288 8.49 0.15 -8.25
N THR A 289 7.37 -0.13 -8.91
CA THR A 289 6.71 0.81 -9.83
C THR A 289 6.29 2.08 -9.10
N TYR A 290 5.65 1.95 -7.95
CA TYR A 290 5.22 3.10 -7.16
C TYR A 290 6.41 3.89 -6.60
N ALA A 291 7.45 3.20 -6.13
CA ALA A 291 8.64 3.84 -5.60
C ALA A 291 9.38 4.70 -6.64
N PHE A 292 9.52 4.24 -7.89
CA PHE A 292 10.07 5.06 -8.96
C PHE A 292 9.22 6.31 -9.24
N PHE A 293 7.90 6.17 -9.21
CA PHE A 293 7.00 7.33 -9.39
C PHE A 293 7.16 8.35 -8.26
N GLU A 294 7.17 7.89 -7.02
CA GLU A 294 7.32 8.74 -5.82
C GLU A 294 8.68 9.45 -5.77
N LEU A 295 9.72 8.86 -6.36
CA LEU A 295 11.03 9.48 -6.53
C LEU A 295 11.07 10.53 -7.66
N GLY A 296 10.01 10.62 -8.48
CA GLY A 296 10.00 11.45 -9.69
C GLY A 296 10.78 10.87 -10.87
N GLU A 297 11.19 9.61 -10.79
CA GLU A 297 11.90 8.88 -11.86
C GLU A 297 10.91 8.33 -12.88
N TYR A 298 10.18 9.23 -13.57
CA TYR A 298 9.00 8.88 -14.36
C TYR A 298 9.28 7.93 -15.53
N VAL A 299 10.47 7.99 -16.13
CA VAL A 299 10.86 7.08 -17.23
C VAL A 299 11.04 5.66 -16.67
N ALA A 300 11.75 5.51 -15.57
CA ALA A 300 11.94 4.21 -14.91
C ALA A 300 10.61 3.66 -14.37
N ALA A 301 9.74 4.55 -13.85
CA ALA A 301 8.39 4.19 -13.43
C ALA A 301 7.57 3.64 -14.59
N LEU A 302 7.65 4.24 -15.79
CA LEU A 302 6.94 3.77 -16.98
C LEU A 302 7.45 2.40 -17.44
N GLU A 303 8.76 2.21 -17.45
CA GLU A 303 9.36 0.92 -17.80
C GLU A 303 8.91 -0.18 -16.81
N SER A 304 8.98 0.12 -15.51
CA SER A 304 8.53 -0.78 -14.44
C SER A 304 7.03 -1.10 -14.56
N ALA A 305 6.19 -0.07 -14.76
CA ALA A 305 4.75 -0.24 -14.94
C ALA A 305 4.41 -1.12 -16.15
N THR A 306 5.07 -0.86 -17.29
CA THR A 306 4.84 -1.64 -18.52
C THR A 306 5.16 -3.13 -18.30
N LYS A 307 6.28 -3.44 -17.60
CA LYS A 307 6.62 -4.81 -17.23
C LYS A 307 5.59 -5.41 -16.27
N PHE A 308 5.19 -4.65 -15.24
CA PHE A 308 4.22 -5.07 -14.23
C PHE A 308 2.86 -5.43 -14.87
N PHE A 309 2.29 -4.53 -15.69
CA PHE A 309 1.02 -4.77 -16.37
C PHE A 309 1.10 -5.85 -17.46
N GLY A 310 2.29 -6.12 -18.03
CA GLY A 310 2.51 -7.19 -19.00
C GLY A 310 2.73 -8.57 -18.38
N LYS A 311 3.07 -8.64 -17.08
CA LYS A 311 3.47 -9.88 -16.41
C LYS A 311 2.31 -10.58 -15.69
N TYR A 312 1.34 -9.84 -15.17
CA TYR A 312 0.29 -10.34 -14.29
C TYR A 312 -1.09 -10.27 -14.93
N ASP A 313 -2.05 -11.07 -14.41
CA ASP A 313 -3.43 -11.08 -14.90
C ASP A 313 -4.16 -9.80 -14.43
N LYS A 314 -5.07 -9.29 -15.27
CA LYS A 314 -5.89 -8.11 -14.93
C LYS A 314 -6.66 -8.24 -13.61
N ARG A 315 -6.99 -9.47 -13.18
CA ARG A 315 -7.71 -9.74 -11.92
C ARG A 315 -6.86 -9.49 -10.68
N ASP A 316 -5.52 -9.51 -10.82
CA ASP A 316 -4.58 -9.32 -9.72
C ASP A 316 -4.32 -7.84 -9.41
N PHE A 317 -4.73 -6.94 -10.32
CA PHE A 317 -4.54 -5.51 -10.16
C PHE A 317 -5.63 -4.90 -9.28
N ILE A 318 -5.23 -3.97 -8.43
CA ILE A 318 -6.12 -3.14 -7.62
C ILE A 318 -6.33 -1.77 -8.28
N THR A 319 -7.34 -1.02 -7.84
CA THR A 319 -7.62 0.33 -8.36
C THR A 319 -6.39 1.23 -8.32
N GLN A 320 -5.62 1.15 -7.25
CA GLN A 320 -4.41 1.95 -7.07
C GLN A 320 -3.34 1.68 -8.14
N ASP A 321 -3.24 0.45 -8.67
CA ASP A 321 -2.33 0.13 -9.78
C ASP A 321 -2.65 0.99 -11.00
N TYR A 322 -3.92 1.08 -11.37
CA TYR A 322 -4.37 1.87 -12.52
C TYR A 322 -4.21 3.37 -12.29
N THR A 323 -4.43 3.88 -11.07
CA THR A 323 -4.22 5.29 -10.77
C THR A 323 -2.75 5.69 -10.85
N TYR A 324 -1.84 4.89 -10.29
CA TYR A 324 -0.40 5.11 -10.45
C TYR A 324 0.02 5.02 -11.93
N TYR A 325 -0.49 4.02 -12.66
CA TYR A 325 -0.17 3.86 -14.08
C TYR A 325 -0.63 5.08 -14.89
N ALA A 326 -1.84 5.55 -14.66
CA ALA A 326 -2.36 6.76 -15.31
C ALA A 326 -1.50 7.99 -15.00
N GLN A 327 -1.10 8.19 -13.74
CA GLN A 327 -0.22 9.28 -13.35
C GLN A 327 1.16 9.17 -13.99
N ILE A 328 1.74 7.97 -14.04
CA ILE A 328 3.02 7.68 -14.71
C ILE A 328 2.93 8.01 -16.20
N LEU A 329 1.86 7.58 -16.87
CA LEU A 329 1.59 7.88 -18.29
C LEU A 329 1.45 9.38 -18.54
N ASN A 330 0.71 10.10 -17.68
CA ASN A 330 0.57 11.55 -17.75
C ASN A 330 1.92 12.28 -17.65
N GLN A 331 2.78 11.88 -16.71
CA GLN A 331 4.12 12.47 -16.56
C GLN A 331 5.01 12.20 -17.80
N ASN A 332 4.78 11.08 -18.46
CA ASN A 332 5.47 10.72 -19.71
C ASN A 332 4.75 11.24 -20.99
N LYS A 333 3.75 12.12 -20.83
CA LYS A 333 2.98 12.75 -21.93
C LYS A 333 2.20 11.75 -22.79
N LYS A 334 1.92 10.57 -22.29
CA LYS A 334 1.09 9.52 -22.91
C LYS A 334 -0.37 9.70 -22.47
N PHE A 335 -0.96 10.83 -22.88
CA PHE A 335 -2.20 11.31 -22.29
C PHE A 335 -3.41 10.42 -22.62
N ALA A 336 -3.52 9.91 -23.85
CA ALA A 336 -4.63 9.03 -24.21
C ALA A 336 -4.58 7.70 -23.42
N GLU A 337 -3.39 7.08 -23.32
CA GLU A 337 -3.17 5.87 -22.52
C GLU A 337 -3.45 6.13 -21.02
N ALA A 338 -3.14 7.33 -20.51
CA ALA A 338 -3.43 7.74 -19.15
C ALA A 338 -4.94 7.82 -18.89
N ALA A 339 -5.69 8.38 -19.85
CA ALA A 339 -7.15 8.44 -19.77
C ALA A 339 -7.76 7.04 -19.70
N ASP A 340 -7.32 6.10 -20.55
CA ASP A 340 -7.77 4.71 -20.54
C ASP A 340 -7.50 4.04 -19.18
N ALA A 341 -6.35 4.30 -18.58
CA ALA A 341 -6.01 3.76 -17.25
C ALA A 341 -6.91 4.34 -16.14
N TYR A 342 -7.26 5.63 -16.18
CA TYR A 342 -8.25 6.21 -15.25
C TYR A 342 -9.65 5.60 -15.43
N ILE A 343 -10.04 5.29 -16.67
CA ILE A 343 -11.32 4.60 -16.93
C ILE A 343 -11.33 3.19 -16.32
N GLU A 344 -10.22 2.47 -16.40
CA GLU A 344 -10.11 1.17 -15.72
C GLU A 344 -10.18 1.32 -14.18
N ALA A 345 -9.60 2.38 -13.61
CA ALA A 345 -9.76 2.70 -12.18
C ALA A 345 -11.24 2.99 -11.83
N TYR A 346 -11.93 3.78 -12.65
CA TYR A 346 -13.36 4.07 -12.49
C TYR A 346 -14.23 2.80 -12.45
N LYS A 347 -14.00 1.87 -13.37
CA LYS A 347 -14.75 0.61 -13.45
C LYS A 347 -14.56 -0.29 -12.22
N ARG A 348 -13.45 -0.11 -11.46
CA ARG A 348 -13.07 -0.97 -10.34
C ARG A 348 -13.44 -0.43 -8.96
N ASP A 349 -13.68 0.87 -8.83
CA ASP A 349 -13.87 1.53 -7.55
C ASP A 349 -15.25 2.22 -7.48
N ASP A 350 -16.30 1.41 -7.47
CA ASP A 350 -17.71 1.83 -7.31
C ASP A 350 -18.09 3.06 -8.16
N HIS A 351 -17.49 3.19 -9.34
CA HIS A 351 -17.76 4.24 -10.31
C HIS A 351 -17.54 5.67 -9.75
N LYS A 352 -16.49 5.88 -9.00
CA LYS A 352 -16.12 7.21 -8.48
C LYS A 352 -15.84 8.21 -9.60
N MET A 353 -16.61 9.29 -9.64
CA MET A 353 -16.58 10.29 -10.71
C MET A 353 -15.25 11.04 -10.83
N GLU A 354 -14.45 11.09 -9.76
CA GLU A 354 -13.11 11.69 -9.79
C GLU A 354 -12.20 11.05 -10.85
N TYR A 355 -12.30 9.73 -11.04
CA TYR A 355 -11.50 9.05 -12.08
C TYR A 355 -11.95 9.41 -13.48
N LEU A 356 -13.25 9.60 -13.73
CA LEU A 356 -13.75 10.10 -15.02
C LEU A 356 -13.30 11.53 -15.28
N GLN A 357 -13.25 12.37 -14.25
CA GLN A 357 -12.76 13.72 -14.38
C GLN A 357 -11.27 13.76 -14.76
N GLU A 358 -10.45 12.92 -14.13
CA GLU A 358 -9.03 12.80 -14.50
C GLU A 358 -8.84 12.19 -15.91
N ALA A 359 -9.68 11.23 -16.31
CA ALA A 359 -9.68 10.69 -17.67
C ALA A 359 -10.03 11.78 -18.71
N ALA A 360 -11.08 12.55 -18.46
CA ALA A 360 -11.48 13.66 -19.35
C ALA A 360 -10.37 14.70 -19.50
N LYS A 361 -9.73 15.11 -18.40
CA LYS A 361 -8.57 16.02 -18.43
C LYS A 361 -7.39 15.45 -19.24
N ALA A 362 -7.18 14.14 -19.13
CA ALA A 362 -6.11 13.49 -19.89
C ALA A 362 -6.44 13.44 -21.40
N TYR A 363 -7.68 13.17 -21.77
CA TYR A 363 -8.13 13.25 -23.17
C TYR A 363 -8.03 14.67 -23.74
N GLU A 364 -8.38 15.72 -22.97
CA GLU A 364 -8.14 17.11 -23.41
C GLU A 364 -6.67 17.37 -23.74
N LYS A 365 -5.75 16.91 -22.86
CA LYS A 365 -4.30 17.04 -23.10
C LYS A 365 -3.83 16.22 -24.31
N ALA A 366 -4.52 15.13 -24.63
CA ALA A 366 -4.27 14.33 -25.83
C ALA A 366 -4.82 14.99 -27.10
N GLY A 367 -5.66 16.02 -26.98
CA GLY A 367 -6.41 16.61 -28.09
C GLY A 367 -7.64 15.81 -28.53
N ASP A 368 -8.00 14.80 -27.75
CA ASP A 368 -9.20 13.98 -27.97
C ASP A 368 -10.41 14.61 -27.24
N TYR A 369 -10.91 15.66 -27.84
CA TYR A 369 -12.00 16.44 -27.25
C TYR A 369 -13.33 15.67 -27.22
N ASP A 370 -13.56 14.75 -28.15
CA ASP A 370 -14.79 13.97 -28.20
C ASP A 370 -14.94 13.11 -26.93
N HIS A 371 -13.91 12.37 -26.56
CA HIS A 371 -13.93 11.57 -25.33
C HIS A 371 -13.93 12.46 -24.07
N ALA A 372 -13.15 13.57 -24.06
CA ALA A 372 -13.17 14.49 -22.93
C ALA A 372 -14.59 15.03 -22.67
N ILE A 373 -15.26 15.53 -23.71
CA ILE A 373 -16.65 16.02 -23.65
C ILE A 373 -17.62 14.93 -23.21
N GLN A 374 -17.48 13.72 -23.77
CA GLN A 374 -18.33 12.58 -23.38
C GLN A 374 -18.26 12.33 -21.87
N TYR A 375 -17.07 12.30 -21.29
CA TYR A 375 -16.91 12.00 -19.86
C TYR A 375 -17.32 13.17 -18.96
N TYR A 376 -17.03 14.44 -19.34
CA TYR A 376 -17.53 15.59 -18.59
C TYR A 376 -19.07 15.68 -18.65
N ARG A 377 -19.69 15.36 -19.79
CA ARG A 377 -21.14 15.27 -19.89
C ARG A 377 -21.71 14.18 -18.97
N MET A 378 -21.09 13.00 -18.97
CA MET A 378 -21.49 11.91 -18.11
C MET A 378 -21.41 12.29 -16.62
N ILE A 379 -20.36 13.02 -16.19
CA ILE A 379 -20.25 13.54 -14.83
C ILE A 379 -21.41 14.49 -14.52
N LEU A 380 -21.66 15.47 -15.41
CA LEU A 380 -22.71 16.48 -15.22
C LEU A 380 -24.11 15.84 -15.12
N GLU A 381 -24.43 14.87 -16.00
CA GLU A 381 -25.73 14.21 -16.08
C GLU A 381 -26.00 13.26 -14.89
N ASN A 382 -24.96 12.68 -14.32
CA ASN A 382 -25.09 11.77 -13.18
C ASN A 382 -25.04 12.48 -11.80
N HIS A 383 -24.77 13.80 -11.77
CA HIS A 383 -24.79 14.56 -10.54
C HIS A 383 -26.16 15.23 -10.36
N PRO A 384 -26.92 14.92 -9.28
CA PRO A 384 -28.28 15.44 -9.08
C PRO A 384 -28.36 16.97 -9.04
N GLU A 385 -27.33 17.60 -8.49
CA GLU A 385 -27.19 19.07 -8.39
C GLU A 385 -25.81 19.47 -8.91
N PRO A 386 -25.62 19.58 -10.24
CA PRO A 386 -24.31 19.89 -10.79
C PRO A 386 -23.73 21.21 -10.27
N SER A 387 -22.45 21.18 -9.95
CA SER A 387 -21.71 22.33 -9.45
C SER A 387 -21.32 23.31 -10.57
N LEU A 388 -20.97 24.53 -10.18
CA LEU A 388 -20.36 25.51 -11.09
C LEU A 388 -19.17 24.95 -11.86
N ALA A 389 -18.32 24.15 -11.16
CA ALA A 389 -17.11 23.58 -11.71
C ALA A 389 -17.42 22.55 -12.82
N GLU A 390 -18.45 21.74 -12.69
CA GLU A 390 -18.83 20.72 -13.68
C GLU A 390 -19.34 21.36 -14.98
N TYR A 391 -20.19 22.40 -14.89
CA TYR A 391 -20.56 23.19 -16.06
C TYR A 391 -19.35 23.87 -16.71
N TYR A 392 -18.46 24.43 -15.88
CA TYR A 392 -17.26 25.08 -16.38
C TYR A 392 -16.35 24.11 -17.14
N LEU A 393 -16.09 22.93 -16.59
CA LEU A 393 -15.24 21.90 -17.24
C LEU A 393 -15.84 21.45 -18.58
N LEU A 394 -17.12 21.10 -18.62
CA LEU A 394 -17.78 20.71 -19.87
C LEU A 394 -17.79 21.83 -20.91
N GLY A 395 -18.16 23.05 -20.50
CA GLY A 395 -18.20 24.20 -21.40
C GLY A 395 -16.81 24.57 -21.93
N THR A 396 -15.78 24.46 -21.07
CA THR A 396 -14.38 24.71 -21.46
C THR A 396 -13.86 23.64 -22.41
N ALA A 397 -14.21 22.38 -22.24
CA ALA A 397 -13.84 21.31 -23.17
C ALA A 397 -14.44 21.56 -24.56
N TYR A 398 -15.70 21.95 -24.64
CA TYR A 398 -16.33 22.38 -25.90
C TYR A 398 -15.65 23.60 -26.50
N TYR A 399 -15.35 24.61 -25.68
CA TYR A 399 -14.65 25.82 -26.16
C TYR A 399 -13.26 25.50 -26.69
N SER A 400 -12.49 24.68 -25.98
CA SER A 400 -11.16 24.24 -26.41
C SER A 400 -11.21 23.45 -27.72
N ALA A 401 -12.19 22.57 -27.88
CA ALA A 401 -12.43 21.84 -29.12
C ALA A 401 -12.71 22.79 -30.29
N GLY A 402 -13.57 23.79 -30.05
CA GLY A 402 -13.96 24.78 -31.10
C GLY A 402 -12.88 25.78 -31.45
N THR A 403 -11.91 26.04 -30.55
CA THR A 403 -10.81 26.99 -30.75
C THR A 403 -9.47 26.31 -31.03
N THR A 404 -9.43 24.98 -31.09
CA THR A 404 -8.18 24.23 -31.36
C THR A 404 -7.58 24.61 -32.72
N THR A 405 -6.25 24.73 -32.76
CA THR A 405 -5.50 24.83 -34.02
C THR A 405 -5.32 23.48 -34.71
N GLY A 406 -5.63 22.38 -33.99
CA GLY A 406 -5.63 21.03 -34.54
C GLY A 406 -6.73 20.83 -35.58
N VAL A 407 -6.52 19.87 -36.45
CA VAL A 407 -7.49 19.48 -37.48
C VAL A 407 -8.44 18.44 -36.91
N LEU A 408 -9.74 18.70 -36.92
CA LEU A 408 -10.80 17.79 -36.46
C LEU A 408 -11.42 16.96 -37.57
N SER A 409 -11.16 17.36 -38.87
CA SER A 409 -11.61 16.66 -40.07
C SER A 409 -10.64 16.94 -41.20
N ASP A 410 -10.39 15.96 -42.06
CA ASP A 410 -9.57 16.12 -43.29
C ASP A 410 -10.21 17.07 -44.33
N ASP A 411 -11.53 17.26 -44.30
CA ASP A 411 -12.24 18.25 -45.10
C ASP A 411 -12.26 19.60 -44.36
N PRO A 412 -11.64 20.67 -44.87
CA PRO A 412 -11.61 21.98 -44.25
C PRO A 412 -13.00 22.57 -43.93
N ASN A 413 -14.00 22.30 -44.78
CA ASN A 413 -15.36 22.77 -44.51
C ASN A 413 -16.01 22.02 -43.37
N GLN A 414 -15.80 20.72 -43.31
CA GLN A 414 -16.27 19.89 -42.19
C GLN A 414 -15.54 20.25 -40.90
N ASP A 415 -14.25 20.54 -40.96
CA ASP A 415 -13.47 21.00 -39.82
C ASP A 415 -14.02 22.29 -39.22
N GLN A 416 -14.27 23.30 -40.06
CA GLN A 416 -14.86 24.57 -39.63
C GLN A 416 -16.28 24.38 -39.06
N LEU A 417 -17.11 23.56 -39.71
CA LEU A 417 -18.46 23.28 -39.27
C LEU A 417 -18.42 22.64 -37.87
N ARG A 418 -17.60 21.65 -37.68
CA ARG A 418 -17.45 20.94 -36.40
C ARG A 418 -16.94 21.86 -35.28
N LYS A 419 -15.97 22.74 -35.57
CA LYS A 419 -15.49 23.76 -34.60
C LYS A 419 -16.61 24.72 -34.22
N LYS A 420 -17.43 25.15 -35.18
CA LYS A 420 -18.59 26.00 -34.91
C LYS A 420 -19.65 25.29 -34.06
N GLU A 421 -19.92 24.01 -34.31
CA GLU A 421 -20.81 23.19 -33.48
C GLU A 421 -20.32 23.12 -32.03
N TYR A 422 -19.04 22.87 -31.81
CA TYR A 422 -18.48 22.86 -30.44
C TYR A 422 -18.61 24.22 -29.74
N LEU A 423 -18.36 25.34 -30.45
CA LEU A 423 -18.53 26.67 -29.86
C LEU A 423 -20.01 26.97 -29.53
N THR A 424 -20.95 26.47 -30.33
CA THR A 424 -22.39 26.60 -30.08
C THR A 424 -22.79 25.79 -28.82
N GLU A 425 -22.28 24.57 -28.66
CA GLU A 425 -22.52 23.77 -27.45
C GLU A 425 -21.81 24.36 -26.21
N ALA A 426 -20.64 25.02 -26.37
CA ALA A 426 -20.00 25.79 -25.32
C ALA A 426 -20.91 26.95 -24.85
N ASP A 427 -21.44 27.77 -25.78
CA ASP A 427 -22.37 28.85 -25.43
C ASP A 427 -23.59 28.34 -24.68
N LYS A 428 -24.20 27.26 -25.15
CA LYS A 428 -25.35 26.62 -24.53
C LYS A 428 -25.02 26.09 -23.12
N THR A 429 -23.85 25.45 -22.96
CA THR A 429 -23.41 24.93 -21.66
C THR A 429 -23.20 26.07 -20.64
N PHE A 430 -22.55 27.17 -21.06
CA PHE A 430 -22.38 28.35 -20.22
C PHE A 430 -23.70 29.09 -19.98
N SER A 431 -24.66 29.05 -20.94
CA SER A 431 -26.01 29.53 -20.70
C SER A 431 -26.74 28.77 -19.60
N ASN A 432 -26.61 27.43 -19.59
CA ASN A 432 -27.14 26.59 -18.52
C ASN A 432 -26.46 26.89 -17.17
N MET A 433 -25.14 27.09 -17.19
CA MET A 433 -24.36 27.52 -16.01
C MET A 433 -24.93 28.82 -15.41
N ILE A 434 -25.23 29.81 -16.26
CA ILE A 434 -25.86 31.07 -15.81
C ILE A 434 -27.24 30.82 -15.21
N GLY A 435 -28.03 29.90 -15.80
CA GLY A 435 -29.35 29.55 -15.28
C GLY A 435 -29.32 29.00 -13.85
N HIS A 436 -28.29 28.22 -13.52
CA HIS A 436 -28.08 27.66 -12.17
C HIS A 436 -27.33 28.62 -11.22
N PHE A 437 -26.42 29.43 -11.75
CA PHE A 437 -25.54 30.33 -10.99
C PHE A 437 -25.58 31.76 -11.54
N PRO A 438 -26.74 32.44 -11.51
CA PRO A 438 -26.94 33.75 -12.14
C PRO A 438 -26.06 34.88 -11.54
N ASP A 439 -25.70 34.72 -10.28
CA ASP A 439 -24.89 35.71 -9.54
C ASP A 439 -23.38 35.47 -9.66
N HIS A 440 -22.93 34.55 -10.52
CA HIS A 440 -21.52 34.26 -10.71
C HIS A 440 -21.04 34.74 -12.09
N TYR A 441 -20.08 35.68 -12.13
CA TYR A 441 -19.59 36.32 -13.36
C TYR A 441 -19.01 35.35 -14.38
N LEU A 442 -18.47 34.19 -13.95
CA LEU A 442 -17.71 33.28 -14.80
C LEU A 442 -18.58 32.70 -15.94
N GLY A 443 -19.86 32.41 -15.67
CA GLY A 443 -20.78 31.95 -16.72
C GLY A 443 -20.92 32.98 -17.85
N TYR A 444 -21.06 34.26 -17.49
CA TYR A 444 -21.18 35.34 -18.46
C TYR A 444 -19.86 35.55 -19.22
N LEU A 445 -18.71 35.55 -18.54
CA LEU A 445 -17.40 35.71 -19.14
C LEU A 445 -17.11 34.59 -20.16
N MET A 446 -17.32 33.33 -19.76
CA MET A 446 -17.07 32.19 -20.64
C MET A 446 -18.03 32.15 -21.83
N ARG A 447 -19.28 32.56 -21.61
CA ARG A 447 -20.25 32.73 -22.71
C ARG A 447 -19.83 33.84 -23.67
N ALA A 448 -19.26 34.93 -23.15
CA ALA A 448 -18.70 35.99 -23.98
C ALA A 448 -17.54 35.48 -24.86
N ARG A 449 -16.62 34.70 -24.28
CA ARG A 449 -15.49 34.07 -24.99
C ARG A 449 -15.99 33.13 -26.10
N ALA A 450 -16.99 32.28 -25.83
CA ALA A 450 -17.57 31.40 -26.84
C ALA A 450 -18.21 32.18 -27.97
N ASN A 451 -18.98 33.23 -27.66
CA ASN A 451 -19.63 34.08 -28.66
C ASN A 451 -18.62 34.96 -29.44
N PHE A 452 -17.51 35.38 -28.85
CA PHE A 452 -16.43 36.04 -29.60
C PHE A 452 -15.76 35.06 -30.55
N ALA A 453 -15.56 33.81 -30.19
CA ALA A 453 -15.01 32.80 -31.09
C ALA A 453 -15.97 32.44 -32.24
N LEU A 454 -17.28 32.56 -32.07
CA LEU A 454 -18.29 32.42 -33.12
C LEU A 454 -18.36 33.62 -34.07
N ASP A 455 -18.06 34.83 -33.58
CA ASP A 455 -18.07 36.10 -34.30
C ASP A 455 -16.73 36.85 -34.11
N PRO A 456 -15.61 36.32 -34.63
CA PRO A 456 -14.27 36.83 -34.34
C PRO A 456 -13.98 38.24 -34.89
N GLN A 457 -14.75 38.69 -35.88
CA GLN A 457 -14.67 40.07 -36.39
C GLN A 457 -15.62 41.01 -35.66
N ALA A 458 -16.39 40.51 -34.71
CA ALA A 458 -17.42 41.23 -33.97
C ALA A 458 -18.44 41.94 -34.90
N GLU A 459 -18.76 41.31 -36.07
CA GLU A 459 -19.70 41.87 -37.03
C GLU A 459 -21.14 41.86 -36.49
N GLU A 460 -21.54 40.80 -35.82
CA GLU A 460 -22.86 40.67 -35.20
C GLU A 460 -22.89 41.22 -33.77
N GLY A 461 -21.72 41.24 -33.09
CA GLY A 461 -21.59 41.66 -31.69
C GLY A 461 -22.15 40.68 -30.70
N LEU A 462 -22.09 39.37 -31.02
CA LEU A 462 -22.67 38.30 -30.20
C LEU A 462 -22.20 38.28 -28.74
N ALA A 463 -20.94 38.66 -28.49
CA ALA A 463 -20.35 38.65 -27.16
C ALA A 463 -20.62 39.92 -26.35
N VAL A 464 -21.12 41.00 -26.96
CA VAL A 464 -21.35 42.32 -26.31
C VAL A 464 -22.17 42.21 -25.03
N PRO A 465 -23.38 41.60 -25.03
CA PRO A 465 -24.20 41.55 -23.82
C PRO A 465 -23.55 40.78 -22.67
N TYR A 466 -22.76 39.78 -23.01
CA TYR A 466 -22.14 38.91 -22.00
C TYR A 466 -20.88 39.55 -21.41
N TYR A 467 -20.00 40.18 -22.20
CA TYR A 467 -18.87 40.95 -21.67
C TYR A 467 -19.36 42.12 -20.82
N THR A 468 -20.44 42.81 -21.24
CA THR A 468 -21.02 43.91 -20.48
C THR A 468 -21.51 43.43 -19.11
N LYS A 469 -22.24 42.29 -19.08
CA LYS A 469 -22.74 41.75 -17.80
C LYS A 469 -21.62 41.20 -16.91
N ALA A 470 -20.64 40.54 -17.49
CA ALA A 470 -19.46 40.06 -16.75
C ALA A 470 -18.71 41.24 -16.10
N LEU A 471 -18.51 42.36 -16.85
CA LEU A 471 -17.89 43.58 -16.30
C LEU A 471 -18.64 44.14 -15.11
N GLU A 472 -19.96 44.31 -15.19
CA GLU A 472 -20.77 44.80 -14.08
C GLU A 472 -20.51 43.99 -12.81
N MET A 473 -20.35 42.67 -12.94
CA MET A 473 -20.15 41.76 -11.81
C MET A 473 -18.70 41.72 -11.29
N MET A 474 -17.72 41.99 -12.18
CA MET A 474 -16.31 41.96 -11.83
C MET A 474 -15.78 43.26 -11.24
N LEU A 475 -16.36 44.41 -11.61
CA LEU A 475 -15.91 45.75 -11.16
C LEU A 475 -15.82 45.93 -9.64
N PRO A 476 -16.65 45.30 -8.82
CA PRO A 476 -16.48 45.38 -7.36
C PRO A 476 -15.19 44.76 -6.81
N ASP A 477 -14.51 43.87 -7.58
CA ASP A 477 -13.29 43.17 -7.16
C ASP A 477 -12.19 43.25 -8.25
N VAL A 478 -11.85 44.47 -8.63
CA VAL A 478 -10.91 44.79 -9.73
C VAL A 478 -9.56 44.10 -9.55
N GLU A 479 -9.00 44.15 -8.32
CA GLU A 479 -7.66 43.60 -8.08
C GLU A 479 -7.55 42.13 -8.45
N LYS A 480 -8.56 41.33 -8.12
CA LYS A 480 -8.58 39.88 -8.42
C LYS A 480 -8.99 39.58 -9.87
N ARG A 481 -9.71 40.49 -10.53
CA ARG A 481 -10.32 40.27 -11.85
C ARG A 481 -9.72 41.13 -12.95
N LYS A 482 -8.60 41.80 -12.71
CA LYS A 482 -7.99 42.79 -13.60
C LYS A 482 -7.86 42.30 -15.05
N ASN A 483 -7.37 41.06 -15.24
CA ASN A 483 -7.16 40.53 -16.60
C ASN A 483 -8.48 40.28 -17.35
N ASP A 484 -9.48 39.74 -16.67
CA ASP A 484 -10.81 39.49 -17.25
C ASP A 484 -11.54 40.81 -17.54
N ILE A 485 -11.36 41.84 -16.71
CA ILE A 485 -11.88 43.19 -16.90
C ILE A 485 -11.21 43.84 -18.12
N LEU A 486 -9.88 43.78 -18.24
CA LEU A 486 -9.15 44.29 -19.38
C LEU A 486 -9.56 43.61 -20.70
N GLU A 487 -9.70 42.26 -20.68
CA GLU A 487 -10.21 41.51 -21.84
C GLU A 487 -11.58 42.03 -22.28
N SER A 488 -12.48 42.20 -21.33
CA SER A 488 -13.85 42.66 -21.59
C SER A 488 -13.88 44.07 -22.17
N TYR A 489 -13.08 44.99 -21.64
CA TYR A 489 -12.97 46.35 -22.17
C TYR A 489 -12.33 46.37 -23.55
N ARG A 490 -11.28 45.57 -23.82
CA ARG A 490 -10.66 45.47 -25.15
C ARG A 490 -11.64 44.96 -26.20
N TYR A 491 -12.44 43.93 -25.88
CA TYR A 491 -13.46 43.44 -26.78
C TYR A 491 -14.53 44.51 -27.10
N LEU A 492 -15.08 45.19 -26.09
CA LEU A 492 -16.07 46.24 -26.29
C LEU A 492 -15.50 47.40 -27.08
N GLY A 493 -14.28 47.81 -26.81
CA GLY A 493 -13.56 48.82 -27.57
C GLY A 493 -13.37 48.42 -29.06
N PHE A 494 -13.00 47.16 -29.29
CA PHE A 494 -12.85 46.60 -30.64
C PHE A 494 -14.19 46.57 -31.41
N TYR A 495 -15.27 46.10 -30.76
CA TYR A 495 -16.61 46.07 -31.36
C TYR A 495 -17.09 47.46 -31.78
N HIS A 496 -17.03 48.47 -30.91
CA HIS A 496 -17.47 49.82 -31.22
C HIS A 496 -16.61 50.50 -32.27
N LEU A 497 -15.30 50.16 -32.33
CA LEU A 497 -14.42 50.61 -33.41
C LEU A 497 -14.88 50.06 -34.77
N GLY A 498 -15.21 48.77 -34.88
CA GLY A 498 -15.74 48.12 -36.06
C GLY A 498 -17.11 48.70 -36.50
N LYS A 499 -17.91 49.21 -35.56
CA LYS A 499 -19.20 49.87 -35.84
C LYS A 499 -19.07 51.36 -36.14
N ASN A 500 -17.85 51.89 -36.22
CA ASN A 500 -17.58 53.34 -36.39
C ASN A 500 -18.16 54.22 -35.28
N ASP A 501 -18.47 53.66 -34.12
CA ASP A 501 -18.88 54.37 -32.92
C ASP A 501 -17.63 54.87 -32.18
N VAL A 502 -17.05 55.97 -32.69
CA VAL A 502 -15.81 56.55 -32.14
C VAL A 502 -15.96 56.94 -30.69
N THR A 503 -17.15 57.38 -30.26
CA THR A 503 -17.40 57.83 -28.89
C THR A 503 -17.29 56.65 -27.90
N GLN A 504 -17.97 55.57 -28.17
CA GLN A 504 -17.91 54.39 -27.31
C GLN A 504 -16.55 53.68 -27.43
N ALA A 505 -15.98 53.59 -28.61
CA ALA A 505 -14.65 53.05 -28.80
C ALA A 505 -13.62 53.77 -27.90
N LYS A 506 -13.58 55.12 -27.95
CA LYS A 506 -12.72 55.94 -27.06
C LYS A 506 -13.00 55.69 -25.58
N HIS A 507 -14.26 55.58 -25.19
CA HIS A 507 -14.65 55.29 -23.82
C HIS A 507 -14.01 53.97 -23.32
N PHE A 508 -14.20 52.87 -24.04
CA PHE A 508 -13.71 51.56 -23.59
C PHE A 508 -12.19 51.44 -23.68
N TRP A 509 -11.54 51.99 -24.70
CA TRP A 509 -10.07 52.00 -24.80
C TRP A 509 -9.41 52.89 -23.73
N ASN A 510 -10.04 53.99 -23.31
CA ASN A 510 -9.57 54.77 -22.16
C ASN A 510 -9.73 53.98 -20.84
N LYS A 511 -10.78 53.14 -20.70
CA LYS A 511 -10.91 52.26 -19.57
C LYS A 511 -9.80 51.20 -19.54
N VAL A 512 -9.35 50.70 -20.69
CA VAL A 512 -8.15 49.85 -20.72
C VAL A 512 -6.94 50.57 -20.18
N LEU A 513 -6.69 51.84 -20.61
CA LEU A 513 -5.56 52.64 -20.13
C LEU A 513 -5.67 53.08 -18.68
N GLU A 514 -6.89 53.18 -18.11
CA GLU A 514 -7.09 53.42 -16.70
C GLU A 514 -6.54 52.26 -15.80
N TYR A 515 -6.70 51.04 -16.25
CA TYR A 515 -6.22 49.84 -15.54
C TYR A 515 -4.84 49.37 -15.98
N ASP A 516 -4.46 49.66 -17.26
CA ASP A 516 -3.16 49.32 -17.83
C ASP A 516 -2.65 50.50 -18.67
N PRO A 517 -2.00 51.50 -18.06
CA PRO A 517 -1.50 52.67 -18.77
C PRO A 517 -0.46 52.39 -19.87
N ALA A 518 0.13 51.18 -19.86
CA ALA A 518 1.15 50.73 -20.80
C ALA A 518 0.59 49.86 -21.93
N ASP A 519 -0.72 49.64 -22.01
CA ASP A 519 -1.33 48.83 -23.09
C ASP A 519 -1.07 49.49 -24.47
N GLU A 520 -0.17 48.85 -25.23
CA GLU A 520 0.27 49.37 -26.52
C GLU A 520 -0.88 49.47 -27.53
N THR A 521 -1.80 48.48 -27.53
CA THR A 521 -2.95 48.47 -28.44
C THR A 521 -3.88 49.64 -28.12
N ALA A 522 -4.20 49.86 -26.88
CA ALA A 522 -5.06 50.93 -26.45
C ALA A 522 -4.43 52.33 -26.79
N LEU A 523 -3.13 52.49 -26.57
CA LEU A 523 -2.40 53.70 -26.91
C LEU A 523 -2.44 53.98 -28.42
N GLN A 524 -2.23 52.95 -29.25
CA GLN A 524 -2.29 53.10 -30.72
C GLN A 524 -3.71 53.43 -31.20
N VAL A 525 -4.73 52.77 -30.70
CA VAL A 525 -6.12 53.02 -31.08
C VAL A 525 -6.54 54.44 -30.67
N ILE A 526 -6.29 54.84 -29.43
CA ILE A 526 -6.64 56.23 -28.98
C ILE A 526 -5.92 57.27 -29.82
N LYS A 527 -4.66 57.03 -30.22
CA LYS A 527 -3.92 57.96 -31.11
C LYS A 527 -4.54 58.02 -32.50
N SER A 528 -5.03 56.90 -33.07
CA SER A 528 -5.65 56.87 -34.38
C SER A 528 -7.06 57.49 -34.44
N LEU A 529 -7.72 57.59 -33.31
CA LEU A 529 -9.06 58.16 -33.14
C LEU A 529 -9.05 59.66 -32.87
N LYS A 530 -7.87 60.27 -32.80
CA LYS A 530 -7.72 61.73 -32.66
C LYS A 530 -7.99 62.42 -33.98
#